data_5f569432ac59d5c0dae6e29e3ed3afef
#
_entry.id   5f569432ac59d5c0dae6e29e3ed3afef
#
_cell.length_a   1.000
_cell.length_b   1.000
_cell.length_c   1.000
_cell.angle_alpha   90.00
_cell.angle_beta   90.00
_cell.angle_gamma   90.00
#
_symmetry.space_group_name_H-M   'P 1'
#
loop_
_entity.id
_entity.type
_entity.pdbx_description
1 polymer ?
#
loop_
_entity_poly.entity_id
_entity_poly.type
_entity_poly.pdbx_seq_one_letter_code
_entity_poly.pdbx_strand_id
1 'polypeptide(L)'
;MIVRLLVALGIGIAASVAAADCTPQQDQQNRYSVCVIDPKVETIDLWLADESGAVYGNFAPLNAALAKTGQTLDLAMNGGMYHPDRRPVGLYVADGQQVAPIVTREGPGNFGLLPNGVFCVDHDGTARVIESRAFAAEDPACRIATQSGPMLVIDGALHPAFIQDSDSRLLRNGIGVRDDGMVVFALADTPVNFHTFATYFRDTLKTPNALFLEGRVVRLFSEELGRADLGRPMGPIIGVARSVN
;
A
#
# COMPACT_ATOMS: atom_id res chain seq x y z
N MET A 1 -24.31 -10.69 -62.90
CA MET A 1 -23.79 -11.36 -61.68
C MET A 1 -23.09 -10.29 -60.83
N ILE A 2 -23.77 -9.79 -59.80
CA ILE A 2 -23.25 -8.69 -58.96
C ILE A 2 -22.70 -9.33 -57.69
N VAL A 3 -21.38 -9.31 -57.52
CA VAL A 3 -20.69 -9.77 -56.30
C VAL A 3 -20.77 -8.66 -55.25
N ARG A 4 -21.53 -8.89 -54.19
CA ARG A 4 -21.54 -8.01 -53.00
C ARG A 4 -20.37 -8.35 -52.11
N LEU A 5 -19.43 -7.41 -51.97
CA LEU A 5 -18.33 -7.47 -51.02
C LEU A 5 -18.89 -7.09 -49.62
N LEU A 6 -18.93 -8.03 -48.69
CA LEU A 6 -19.24 -7.79 -47.29
C LEU A 6 -17.92 -7.34 -46.57
N VAL A 7 -17.84 -6.08 -46.22
CA VAL A 7 -16.80 -5.56 -45.35
C VAL A 7 -17.21 -5.83 -43.89
N ALA A 8 -16.54 -6.75 -43.24
CA ALA A 8 -16.72 -6.99 -41.82
C ALA A 8 -15.94 -5.90 -41.05
N LEU A 9 -16.64 -5.00 -40.37
CA LEU A 9 -16.08 -4.04 -39.44
C LEU A 9 -15.78 -4.80 -38.15
N GLY A 10 -14.49 -5.07 -37.89
CA GLY A 10 -14.02 -5.59 -36.61
C GLY A 10 -14.06 -4.47 -35.56
N ILE A 11 -15.00 -4.56 -34.61
CA ILE A 11 -15.00 -3.70 -33.42
C ILE A 11 -13.91 -4.24 -32.51
N GLY A 12 -12.74 -3.58 -32.47
CA GLY A 12 -11.72 -3.82 -31.48
C GLY A 12 -12.23 -3.34 -30.12
N ILE A 13 -12.53 -4.27 -29.21
CA ILE A 13 -12.77 -3.96 -27.80
C ILE A 13 -11.40 -3.59 -27.23
N ALA A 14 -11.13 -2.30 -27.04
CA ALA A 14 -10.03 -1.86 -26.22
C ALA A 14 -10.34 -2.31 -24.79
N ALA A 15 -9.58 -3.28 -24.27
CA ALA A 15 -9.61 -3.60 -22.86
C ALA A 15 -9.11 -2.34 -22.11
N SER A 16 -10.00 -1.67 -21.39
CA SER A 16 -9.59 -0.64 -20.45
C SER A 16 -8.75 -1.35 -19.38
N VAL A 17 -7.49 -0.96 -19.26
CA VAL A 17 -6.67 -1.32 -18.08
C VAL A 17 -7.43 -0.76 -16.88
N ALA A 18 -7.84 -1.63 -15.96
CA ALA A 18 -8.47 -1.17 -14.73
C ALA A 18 -7.44 -0.32 -13.98
N ALA A 19 -7.77 0.92 -13.73
CA ALA A 19 -6.99 1.81 -12.87
C ALA A 19 -7.39 1.56 -11.41
N ALA A 20 -6.49 1.83 -10.45
CA ALA A 20 -6.81 1.76 -9.04
C ALA A 20 -8.07 2.59 -8.74
N ASP A 21 -9.12 1.96 -8.20
CA ASP A 21 -10.37 2.65 -7.85
C ASP A 21 -10.19 3.42 -6.53
N CYS A 22 -9.97 4.73 -6.65
CA CYS A 22 -9.72 5.62 -5.52
C CYS A 22 -10.92 6.53 -5.26
N THR A 23 -11.50 6.45 -4.07
CA THR A 23 -12.67 7.24 -3.68
C THR A 23 -12.48 7.94 -2.32
N PRO A 24 -12.96 9.20 -2.17
CA PRO A 24 -13.11 9.80 -0.86
C PRO A 24 -14.29 9.14 -0.15
N GLN A 25 -14.07 8.72 1.09
CA GLN A 25 -15.08 8.06 1.91
C GLN A 25 -15.27 8.81 3.23
N GLN A 26 -16.46 8.67 3.81
CA GLN A 26 -16.78 9.17 5.14
C GLN A 26 -17.33 8.04 5.99
N ASP A 27 -16.76 7.87 7.19
CA ASP A 27 -17.27 6.98 8.21
C ASP A 27 -17.45 7.78 9.51
N GLN A 28 -18.70 7.85 9.98
CA GLN A 28 -19.10 8.74 11.05
C GLN A 28 -18.67 10.20 10.75
N GLN A 29 -17.80 10.79 11.58
CA GLN A 29 -17.25 12.14 11.39
C GLN A 29 -15.87 12.18 10.74
N ASN A 30 -15.29 11.00 10.43
CA ASN A 30 -13.94 10.90 9.88
C ASN A 30 -14.00 10.77 8.35
N ARG A 31 -13.03 11.39 7.68
CA ARG A 31 -12.86 11.32 6.22
C ARG A 31 -11.64 10.49 5.90
N TYR A 32 -11.74 9.74 4.80
CA TYR A 32 -10.70 8.85 4.32
C TYR A 32 -10.57 8.95 2.80
N SER A 33 -9.35 8.80 2.30
CA SER A 33 -9.07 8.47 0.91
C SER A 33 -8.79 6.97 0.83
N VAL A 34 -9.58 6.24 0.05
CA VAL A 34 -9.51 4.77 -0.06
C VAL A 34 -9.29 4.39 -1.50
N CYS A 35 -8.30 3.54 -1.76
CA CYS A 35 -8.02 2.98 -3.07
C CYS A 35 -8.09 1.46 -3.00
N VAL A 36 -8.81 0.84 -3.94
CA VAL A 36 -8.95 -0.61 -4.07
C VAL A 36 -8.23 -1.06 -5.34
N ILE A 37 -7.39 -2.09 -5.21
CA ILE A 37 -6.51 -2.57 -6.26
C ILE A 37 -6.71 -4.08 -6.42
N ASP A 38 -6.90 -4.55 -7.64
CA ASP A 38 -6.79 -5.97 -7.96
C ASP A 38 -5.32 -6.32 -8.26
N PRO A 39 -4.61 -6.99 -7.34
CA PRO A 39 -3.19 -7.29 -7.51
C PRO A 39 -2.90 -8.36 -8.57
N LYS A 40 -3.94 -8.98 -9.16
CA LYS A 40 -3.84 -9.87 -10.32
C LYS A 40 -3.87 -9.11 -11.65
N VAL A 41 -4.34 -7.86 -11.64
CA VAL A 41 -4.48 -7.00 -12.82
C VAL A 41 -3.45 -5.88 -12.79
N GLU A 42 -3.25 -5.27 -11.62
CA GLU A 42 -2.35 -4.14 -11.41
C GLU A 42 -1.13 -4.54 -10.60
N THR A 43 0.04 -4.15 -11.07
CA THR A 43 1.28 -4.42 -10.35
C THR A 43 1.48 -3.41 -9.21
N ILE A 44 1.43 -3.91 -7.97
CA ILE A 44 1.80 -3.12 -6.79
C ILE A 44 3.30 -3.22 -6.60
N ASP A 45 4.01 -2.10 -6.57
CA ASP A 45 5.46 -2.03 -6.41
C ASP A 45 5.90 -1.29 -5.16
N LEU A 46 7.16 -1.53 -4.77
CA LEU A 46 7.86 -0.85 -3.69
C LEU A 46 9.08 -0.12 -4.23
N TRP A 47 9.20 1.16 -3.90
CA TRP A 47 10.32 2.00 -4.29
C TRP A 47 10.97 2.64 -3.06
N LEU A 48 12.30 2.67 -3.04
CA LEU A 48 13.09 3.31 -1.99
C LEU A 48 14.10 4.29 -2.57
N ALA A 49 14.94 3.82 -3.48
CA ALA A 49 16.06 4.56 -4.04
C ALA A 49 16.23 4.23 -5.52
N ASP A 50 16.94 5.09 -6.23
CA ASP A 50 17.37 4.83 -7.60
C ASP A 50 18.60 3.89 -7.67
N GLU A 51 19.07 3.58 -8.86
CA GLU A 51 20.23 2.72 -9.12
C GLU A 51 21.54 3.25 -8.49
N SER A 52 21.64 4.54 -8.22
CA SER A 52 22.79 5.16 -7.53
C SER A 52 22.70 5.03 -6.00
N GLY A 53 21.56 4.57 -5.47
CA GLY A 53 21.25 4.51 -4.05
C GLY A 53 20.68 5.82 -3.49
N ALA A 54 20.37 6.80 -4.33
CA ALA A 54 19.73 8.04 -3.90
C ALA A 54 18.24 7.80 -3.62
N VAL A 55 17.82 8.05 -2.38
CA VAL A 55 16.43 7.83 -1.93
C VAL A 55 15.49 8.78 -2.65
N TYR A 56 14.39 8.27 -3.21
CA TYR A 56 13.37 9.11 -3.87
C TYR A 56 12.74 10.12 -2.91
N GLY A 57 12.35 9.68 -1.74
CA GLY A 57 11.83 10.51 -0.65
C GLY A 57 10.52 11.25 -0.95
N ASN A 58 10.16 11.44 -2.22
CA ASN A 58 8.97 12.16 -2.67
C ASN A 58 8.42 11.53 -3.96
N PHE A 59 7.14 11.77 -4.25
CA PHE A 59 6.50 11.25 -5.47
C PHE A 59 7.08 11.85 -6.76
N ALA A 60 7.45 13.14 -6.77
CA ALA A 60 7.97 13.80 -7.97
C ALA A 60 9.31 13.21 -8.47
N PRO A 61 10.34 12.99 -7.62
CA PRO A 61 11.56 12.28 -8.05
C PRO A 61 11.30 10.85 -8.53
N LEU A 62 10.42 10.11 -7.85
CA LEU A 62 10.03 8.78 -8.26
C LEU A 62 9.34 8.81 -9.64
N ASN A 63 8.36 9.69 -9.83
CA ASN A 63 7.65 9.81 -11.10
C ASN A 63 8.59 10.22 -12.25
N ALA A 64 9.56 11.09 -11.98
CA ALA A 64 10.60 11.44 -12.96
C ALA A 64 11.52 10.26 -13.32
N ALA A 65 11.76 9.34 -12.39
CA ALA A 65 12.50 8.11 -12.67
C ALA A 65 11.66 7.13 -13.51
N LEU A 66 10.40 6.93 -13.16
CA LEU A 66 9.45 6.09 -13.90
C LEU A 66 9.25 6.58 -15.34
N ALA A 67 9.20 7.90 -15.55
CA ALA A 67 9.05 8.48 -16.88
C ALA A 67 10.18 8.11 -17.84
N LYS A 68 11.40 7.82 -17.35
CA LYS A 68 12.51 7.34 -18.18
C LYS A 68 12.26 5.96 -18.79
N THR A 69 11.39 5.17 -18.18
CA THR A 69 10.97 3.84 -18.65
C THR A 69 9.57 3.85 -19.27
N GLY A 70 9.03 5.03 -19.57
CA GLY A 70 7.69 5.19 -20.17
C GLY A 70 6.55 4.88 -19.21
N GLN A 71 6.77 5.06 -17.90
CA GLN A 71 5.77 4.85 -16.85
C GLN A 71 5.44 6.15 -16.10
N THR A 72 4.31 6.18 -15.43
CA THR A 72 3.91 7.26 -14.51
C THR A 72 3.24 6.65 -13.28
N LEU A 73 3.35 7.33 -12.14
CA LEU A 73 2.59 6.95 -10.95
C LEU A 73 1.08 7.10 -11.23
N ASP A 74 0.31 6.11 -10.84
CA ASP A 74 -1.14 6.15 -10.76
C ASP A 74 -1.60 6.35 -9.33
N LEU A 75 -1.07 5.53 -8.43
CA LEU A 75 -1.30 5.56 -6.98
C LEU A 75 0.00 5.36 -6.23
N ALA A 76 0.25 6.11 -5.16
CA ALA A 76 1.35 5.83 -4.24
C ALA A 76 1.11 6.42 -2.84
N MET A 77 1.64 5.75 -1.82
CA MET A 77 1.68 6.26 -0.44
C MET A 77 2.94 5.79 0.29
N ASN A 78 3.10 6.20 1.56
CA ASN A 78 4.16 5.64 2.41
C ASN A 78 4.07 4.13 2.45
N GLY A 79 5.18 3.45 2.20
CA GLY A 79 5.29 1.98 2.10
C GLY A 79 5.82 1.28 3.35
N GLY A 80 5.93 1.98 4.48
CA GLY A 80 6.40 1.41 5.75
C GLY A 80 7.27 2.35 6.55
N MET A 81 7.67 1.94 7.76
CA MET A 81 8.48 2.74 8.68
C MET A 81 9.95 2.72 8.31
N TYR A 82 10.65 3.81 8.61
CA TYR A 82 12.04 4.01 8.22
C TYR A 82 12.85 4.74 9.29
N HIS A 83 14.16 4.54 9.27
CA HIS A 83 15.14 5.25 10.07
C HIS A 83 15.36 6.69 9.58
N PRO A 84 16.03 7.57 10.36
CA PRO A 84 16.33 8.94 9.92
C PRO A 84 17.06 9.04 8.58
N ASP A 85 17.85 8.04 8.23
CA ASP A 85 18.55 7.89 6.94
C ASP A 85 17.69 7.29 5.82
N ARG A 86 16.40 7.10 6.05
CA ARG A 86 15.38 6.55 5.14
C ARG A 86 15.45 5.04 4.90
N ARG A 87 16.39 4.32 5.50
CA ARG A 87 16.41 2.85 5.41
C ARG A 87 15.18 2.25 6.12
N PRO A 88 14.59 1.17 5.59
CA PRO A 88 13.49 0.46 6.23
C PRO A 88 13.86 -0.01 7.64
N VAL A 89 12.91 0.02 8.58
CA VAL A 89 13.13 -0.48 9.96
C VAL A 89 13.09 -2.01 10.01
N GLY A 90 12.25 -2.63 9.18
CA GLY A 90 12.07 -4.09 9.11
C GLY A 90 12.23 -4.62 7.70
N LEU A 91 11.64 -5.79 7.46
CA LEU A 91 11.72 -6.47 6.16
C LEU A 91 11.35 -5.53 5.01
N TYR A 92 12.21 -5.55 4.01
CA TYR A 92 11.96 -4.88 2.73
C TYR A 92 12.47 -5.77 1.60
N VAL A 93 11.55 -6.17 0.73
CA VAL A 93 11.82 -6.95 -0.49
C VAL A 93 11.27 -6.16 -1.68
N ALA A 94 12.09 -5.93 -2.68
CA ALA A 94 11.69 -5.34 -3.96
C ALA A 94 12.21 -6.22 -5.09
N ASP A 95 11.37 -6.50 -6.08
CA ASP A 95 11.69 -7.39 -7.21
C ASP A 95 12.30 -8.74 -6.80
N GLY A 96 11.78 -9.33 -5.72
CA GLY A 96 12.27 -10.58 -5.15
C GLY A 96 13.62 -10.47 -4.42
N GLN A 97 14.21 -9.28 -4.32
CA GLN A 97 15.48 -9.05 -3.63
C GLN A 97 15.24 -8.50 -2.22
N GLN A 98 15.71 -9.23 -1.21
CA GLN A 98 15.66 -8.77 0.17
C GLN A 98 16.76 -7.72 0.43
N VAL A 99 16.33 -6.49 0.74
CA VAL A 99 17.21 -5.35 1.04
C VAL A 99 17.39 -5.17 2.56
N ALA A 100 16.36 -5.48 3.33
CA ALA A 100 16.41 -5.41 4.79
C ALA A 100 15.78 -6.66 5.43
N PRO A 101 16.32 -7.16 6.56
CA PRO A 101 15.82 -8.37 7.20
C PRO A 101 14.55 -8.13 8.01
N ILE A 102 13.82 -9.23 8.26
CA ILE A 102 12.66 -9.22 9.14
C ILE A 102 13.04 -8.98 10.61
N VAL A 103 12.18 -8.27 11.33
CA VAL A 103 12.30 -7.99 12.76
C VAL A 103 11.10 -8.58 13.51
N THR A 104 11.33 -9.59 14.34
CA THR A 104 10.29 -10.33 15.08
C THR A 104 10.27 -10.06 16.57
N ARG A 105 11.21 -9.23 17.06
CA ARG A 105 11.32 -8.85 18.48
C ARG A 105 10.54 -7.58 18.79
N GLU A 106 10.12 -7.46 20.03
CA GLU A 106 9.58 -6.20 20.57
C GLU A 106 10.61 -5.06 20.48
N GLY A 107 10.12 -3.84 20.42
CA GLY A 107 10.94 -2.65 20.33
C GLY A 107 10.18 -1.37 20.64
N PRO A 108 10.83 -0.22 20.55
CA PRO A 108 10.19 1.06 20.80
C PRO A 108 9.21 1.46 19.70
N GLY A 109 8.25 2.32 20.08
CA GLY A 109 7.30 2.94 19.17
C GLY A 109 6.30 1.97 18.54
N ASN A 110 5.61 2.45 17.52
CA ASN A 110 4.55 1.69 16.87
C ASN A 110 5.06 0.44 16.16
N PHE A 111 6.25 0.48 15.57
CA PHE A 111 6.83 -0.68 14.90
C PHE A 111 7.09 -1.83 15.87
N GLY A 112 7.57 -1.55 17.08
CA GLY A 112 7.87 -2.56 18.09
C GLY A 112 6.65 -3.02 18.90
N LEU A 113 5.48 -2.44 18.69
CA LEU A 113 4.23 -2.88 19.32
C LEU A 113 3.73 -4.14 18.59
N LEU A 114 4.00 -5.31 19.19
CA LEU A 114 3.61 -6.60 18.62
C LEU A 114 2.13 -6.94 18.93
N PRO A 115 1.45 -7.63 18.00
CA PRO A 115 1.94 -8.10 16.71
C PRO A 115 2.08 -6.97 15.69
N ASN A 116 3.23 -6.91 15.05
CA ASN A 116 3.44 -6.18 13.81
C ASN A 116 3.37 -7.15 12.62
N GLY A 117 3.40 -6.66 11.39
CA GLY A 117 3.14 -7.50 10.24
C GLY A 117 3.94 -7.14 9.00
N VAL A 118 3.80 -7.99 8.01
CA VAL A 118 4.37 -7.85 6.67
C VAL A 118 3.24 -7.83 5.66
N PHE A 119 3.20 -6.82 4.80
CA PHE A 119 2.46 -6.87 3.55
C PHE A 119 3.36 -7.51 2.51
N CYS A 120 2.87 -8.56 1.86
CA CYS A 120 3.57 -9.33 0.84
C CYS A 120 2.68 -9.49 -0.39
N VAL A 121 3.28 -9.36 -1.58
CA VAL A 121 2.68 -9.76 -2.85
C VAL A 121 3.59 -10.79 -3.49
N ASP A 122 3.06 -11.97 -3.76
CA ASP A 122 3.77 -13.06 -4.41
C ASP A 122 3.96 -12.80 -5.91
N HIS A 123 4.77 -13.64 -6.58
CA HIS A 123 5.03 -13.51 -8.02
C HIS A 123 3.79 -13.72 -8.90
N ASP A 124 2.77 -14.39 -8.39
CA ASP A 124 1.49 -14.60 -9.09
C ASP A 124 0.45 -13.50 -8.82
N GLY A 125 0.82 -12.45 -8.07
CA GLY A 125 -0.06 -11.36 -7.67
C GLY A 125 -0.92 -11.65 -6.44
N THR A 126 -0.74 -12.78 -5.74
CA THR A 126 -1.45 -13.02 -4.48
C THR A 126 -0.91 -12.09 -3.40
N ALA A 127 -1.81 -11.27 -2.82
CA ALA A 127 -1.45 -10.32 -1.76
C ALA A 127 -1.90 -10.84 -0.39
N ARG A 128 -1.07 -10.62 0.64
CA ARG A 128 -1.36 -11.01 2.02
C ARG A 128 -0.79 -10.00 3.02
N VAL A 129 -1.46 -9.87 4.17
CA VAL A 129 -0.88 -9.26 5.38
C VAL A 129 -0.71 -10.36 6.39
N ILE A 130 0.52 -10.61 6.82
CA ILE A 130 0.92 -11.74 7.67
C ILE A 130 1.61 -11.21 8.93
N GLU A 131 1.29 -11.75 10.10
CA GLU A 131 2.01 -11.44 11.34
C GLU A 131 3.50 -11.79 11.18
N SER A 132 4.39 -10.96 11.71
CA SER A 132 5.82 -11.04 11.41
C SER A 132 6.50 -12.33 11.88
N ARG A 133 6.08 -12.93 12.98
CA ARG A 133 6.62 -14.23 13.45
C ARG A 133 6.09 -15.38 12.61
N ALA A 134 4.81 -15.31 12.21
CA ALA A 134 4.22 -16.27 11.27
C ALA A 134 4.92 -16.16 9.92
N PHE A 135 5.13 -14.95 9.42
CA PHE A 135 5.88 -14.70 8.19
C PHE A 135 7.28 -15.30 8.23
N ALA A 136 8.02 -15.08 9.33
CA ALA A 136 9.37 -15.63 9.50
C ALA A 136 9.40 -17.17 9.58
N ALA A 137 8.32 -17.80 10.05
CA ALA A 137 8.19 -19.26 10.11
C ALA A 137 7.76 -19.86 8.76
N GLU A 138 6.91 -19.15 7.99
CA GLU A 138 6.44 -19.57 6.67
C GLU A 138 7.50 -19.34 5.58
N ASP A 139 8.28 -18.26 5.70
CA ASP A 139 9.31 -17.81 4.75
C ASP A 139 8.80 -17.72 3.30
N PRO A 140 7.73 -16.98 3.02
CA PRO A 140 7.11 -16.94 1.70
C PRO A 140 7.99 -16.20 0.69
N ALA A 141 7.97 -16.67 -0.57
CA ALA A 141 8.70 -16.06 -1.69
C ALA A 141 7.95 -14.86 -2.25
N CYS A 142 8.00 -13.71 -1.58
CA CYS A 142 7.37 -12.48 -2.03
C CYS A 142 8.15 -11.83 -3.17
N ARG A 143 7.44 -11.34 -4.20
CA ARG A 143 8.00 -10.40 -5.19
C ARG A 143 8.28 -9.06 -4.55
N ILE A 144 7.34 -8.56 -3.74
CA ILE A 144 7.54 -7.40 -2.86
C ILE A 144 7.08 -7.72 -1.44
N ALA A 145 7.79 -7.19 -0.45
CA ALA A 145 7.34 -7.24 0.94
C ALA A 145 7.81 -6.01 1.72
N THR A 146 6.95 -5.52 2.60
CA THR A 146 7.30 -4.44 3.53
C THR A 146 6.76 -4.74 4.92
N GLN A 147 7.63 -4.63 5.93
CA GLN A 147 7.24 -4.78 7.33
C GLN A 147 6.94 -3.42 7.94
N SER A 148 5.85 -3.36 8.68
CA SER A 148 5.48 -2.19 9.46
C SER A 148 4.67 -2.60 10.70
N GLY A 149 4.15 -1.65 11.44
CA GLY A 149 3.35 -1.98 12.62
C GLY A 149 2.85 -0.80 13.42
N PRO A 150 1.88 -1.10 14.28
CA PRO A 150 1.31 -2.43 14.58
C PRO A 150 0.39 -2.96 13.47
N MET A 151 0.03 -4.25 13.52
CA MET A 151 -1.14 -4.73 12.76
C MET A 151 -2.39 -4.01 13.27
N LEU A 152 -3.27 -3.62 12.36
CA LEU A 152 -4.55 -2.98 12.69
C LEU A 152 -5.62 -4.03 13.00
N VAL A 153 -5.71 -5.02 12.11
CA VAL A 153 -6.62 -6.15 12.20
C VAL A 153 -5.82 -7.43 12.06
N ILE A 154 -6.15 -8.43 12.85
CA ILE A 154 -5.49 -9.74 12.92
C ILE A 154 -6.58 -10.79 12.93
N ASP A 155 -6.72 -11.55 11.86
CA ASP A 155 -7.75 -12.59 11.69
C ASP A 155 -9.17 -12.10 12.10
N GLY A 156 -9.52 -10.89 11.69
CA GLY A 156 -10.80 -10.25 11.99
C GLY A 156 -10.91 -9.60 13.37
N ALA A 157 -9.91 -9.71 14.23
CA ALA A 157 -9.87 -9.06 15.53
C ALA A 157 -9.02 -7.77 15.49
N LEU A 158 -9.41 -6.75 16.27
CA LEU A 158 -8.57 -5.56 16.44
C LEU A 158 -7.32 -5.90 17.26
N HIS A 159 -6.23 -5.21 17.02
CA HIS A 159 -5.02 -5.35 17.82
C HIS A 159 -5.34 -5.13 19.32
N PRO A 160 -4.93 -6.04 20.23
CA PRO A 160 -5.38 -6.07 21.62
C PRO A 160 -4.93 -4.86 22.46
N ALA A 161 -3.87 -4.16 22.04
CA ALA A 161 -3.38 -2.97 22.75
C ALA A 161 -4.08 -1.67 22.36
N PHE A 162 -5.06 -1.68 21.46
CA PHE A 162 -5.72 -0.46 21.03
C PHE A 162 -6.76 0.00 22.05
N ILE A 163 -6.67 1.26 22.45
CA ILE A 163 -7.56 1.90 23.40
C ILE A 163 -8.61 2.69 22.63
N GLN A 164 -9.89 2.38 22.86
CA GLN A 164 -11.03 2.97 22.14
C GLN A 164 -11.05 4.50 22.25
N ASP A 165 -10.89 5.03 23.45
CA ASP A 165 -10.99 6.46 23.73
C ASP A 165 -9.61 7.14 23.81
N SER A 166 -8.60 6.61 23.10
CA SER A 166 -7.26 7.20 23.05
C SER A 166 -7.29 8.60 22.43
N ASP A 167 -6.63 9.54 23.08
CA ASP A 167 -6.41 10.92 22.62
C ASP A 167 -5.29 11.04 21.56
N SER A 168 -4.54 9.96 21.34
CA SER A 168 -3.48 9.91 20.31
C SER A 168 -4.08 9.87 18.89
N ARG A 169 -4.54 11.03 18.42
CA ARG A 169 -5.15 11.21 17.11
C ARG A 169 -4.17 11.82 16.12
N LEU A 170 -3.93 11.11 15.03
CA LEU A 170 -3.01 11.51 13.95
C LEU A 170 -3.65 11.17 12.60
N LEU A 171 -3.16 11.79 11.53
CA LEU A 171 -3.36 11.24 10.19
C LEU A 171 -2.65 9.89 10.14
N ARG A 172 -3.26 8.90 9.50
CA ARG A 172 -2.72 7.54 9.43
C ARG A 172 -2.93 6.98 8.04
N ASN A 173 -1.99 6.19 7.56
CA ASN A 173 -2.24 5.33 6.42
C ASN A 173 -1.99 3.85 6.78
N GLY A 174 -2.60 2.99 6.02
CA GLY A 174 -2.51 1.55 6.22
C GLY A 174 -2.91 0.81 4.95
N ILE A 175 -2.68 -0.48 4.98
CA ILE A 175 -2.96 -1.41 3.91
C ILE A 175 -3.65 -2.65 4.49
N GLY A 176 -4.63 -3.18 3.76
CA GLY A 176 -5.31 -4.42 4.13
C GLY A 176 -5.60 -5.26 2.90
N VAL A 177 -5.92 -6.52 3.12
CA VAL A 177 -6.33 -7.44 2.06
C VAL A 177 -7.70 -8.01 2.41
N ARG A 178 -8.65 -7.97 1.47
CA ARG A 178 -9.99 -8.52 1.60
C ARG A 178 -9.99 -10.03 1.34
N ASP A 179 -11.08 -10.70 1.71
CA ASP A 179 -11.26 -12.13 1.42
C ASP A 179 -11.38 -12.45 -0.08
N ASP A 180 -11.77 -11.47 -0.89
CA ASP A 180 -11.79 -11.56 -2.36
C ASP A 180 -10.41 -11.36 -3.01
N GLY A 181 -9.37 -11.11 -2.20
CA GLY A 181 -8.00 -10.88 -2.65
C GLY A 181 -7.69 -9.43 -3.02
N MET A 182 -8.68 -8.53 -3.01
CA MET A 182 -8.46 -7.11 -3.28
C MET A 182 -7.61 -6.46 -2.21
N VAL A 183 -6.64 -5.67 -2.63
CA VAL A 183 -5.78 -4.86 -1.75
C VAL A 183 -6.43 -3.49 -1.54
N VAL A 184 -6.50 -3.06 -0.29
CA VAL A 184 -7.06 -1.77 0.10
C VAL A 184 -5.97 -0.89 0.69
N PHE A 185 -5.71 0.25 0.05
CA PHE A 185 -4.93 1.35 0.60
C PHE A 185 -5.89 2.36 1.22
N ALA A 186 -5.65 2.75 2.47
CA ALA A 186 -6.46 3.77 3.10
C ALA A 186 -5.60 4.80 3.85
N LEU A 187 -5.99 6.06 3.70
CA LEU A 187 -5.41 7.20 4.40
C LEU A 187 -6.53 7.95 5.11
N ALA A 188 -6.36 8.21 6.41
CA ALA A 188 -7.27 9.05 7.17
C ALA A 188 -6.96 10.53 6.89
N ASP A 189 -7.91 11.26 6.31
CA ASP A 189 -7.83 12.69 6.00
C ASP A 189 -8.20 13.57 7.20
N THR A 190 -8.73 12.96 8.27
CA THR A 190 -8.93 13.56 9.59
C THR A 190 -8.14 12.77 10.63
N PRO A 191 -7.63 13.43 11.70
CA PRO A 191 -6.91 12.73 12.75
C PRO A 191 -7.76 11.68 13.44
N VAL A 192 -7.27 10.43 13.48
CA VAL A 192 -7.92 9.27 14.13
C VAL A 192 -6.96 8.57 15.09
N ASN A 193 -7.48 7.92 16.13
CA ASN A 193 -6.68 7.01 16.95
C ASN A 193 -6.59 5.63 16.29
N PHE A 194 -5.76 4.74 16.83
CA PHE A 194 -5.58 3.40 16.27
C PHE A 194 -6.83 2.55 16.30
N HIS A 195 -7.59 2.61 17.39
CA HIS A 195 -8.83 1.84 17.51
C HIS A 195 -9.85 2.24 16.42
N THR A 196 -10.09 3.53 16.23
CA THR A 196 -10.99 4.04 15.18
C THR A 196 -10.51 3.61 13.79
N PHE A 197 -9.20 3.74 13.51
CA PHE A 197 -8.64 3.39 12.21
C PHE A 197 -8.70 1.88 11.94
N ALA A 198 -8.40 1.06 12.95
CA ALA A 198 -8.50 -0.38 12.85
C ALA A 198 -9.95 -0.88 12.70
N THR A 199 -10.90 -0.27 13.43
CA THR A 199 -12.34 -0.55 13.29
C THR A 199 -12.80 -0.26 11.86
N TYR A 200 -12.35 0.84 11.26
CA TYR A 200 -12.65 1.19 9.87
C TYR A 200 -12.15 0.11 8.89
N PHE A 201 -10.91 -0.38 9.04
CA PHE A 201 -10.39 -1.48 8.22
C PHE A 201 -11.19 -2.76 8.37
N ARG A 202 -11.54 -3.15 9.59
CA ARG A 202 -12.28 -4.38 9.85
C ARG A 202 -13.73 -4.29 9.38
N ASP A 203 -14.44 -3.24 9.80
CA ASP A 203 -15.91 -3.19 9.71
C ASP A 203 -16.40 -2.57 8.41
N THR A 204 -15.69 -1.56 7.87
CA THR A 204 -16.08 -0.86 6.65
C THR A 204 -15.33 -1.40 5.44
N LEU A 205 -14.00 -1.48 5.51
CA LEU A 205 -13.16 -1.93 4.40
C LEU A 205 -13.13 -3.46 4.25
N LYS A 206 -13.60 -4.21 5.28
CA LYS A 206 -13.72 -5.68 5.27
C LYS A 206 -12.40 -6.40 5.03
N THR A 207 -11.34 -5.94 5.70
CA THR A 207 -10.02 -6.57 5.63
C THR A 207 -9.76 -7.37 6.91
N PRO A 208 -9.77 -8.72 6.88
CA PRO A 208 -9.50 -9.57 8.04
C PRO A 208 -8.07 -9.41 8.57
N ASN A 209 -7.15 -8.99 7.72
CA ASN A 209 -5.80 -8.63 8.11
C ASN A 209 -5.43 -7.27 7.51
N ALA A 210 -4.93 -6.35 8.37
CA ALA A 210 -4.55 -5.01 7.96
C ALA A 210 -3.35 -4.50 8.77
N LEU A 211 -2.54 -3.66 8.13
CA LEU A 211 -1.28 -3.17 8.62
C LEU A 211 -1.23 -1.64 8.61
N PHE A 212 -0.82 -1.04 9.71
CA PHE A 212 -0.48 0.37 9.78
C PHE A 212 0.91 0.62 9.18
N LEU A 213 1.04 1.66 8.34
CA LEU A 213 2.30 1.97 7.67
C LEU A 213 2.98 3.24 8.21
N GLU A 214 2.24 4.34 8.37
CA GLU A 214 2.82 5.63 8.78
C GLU A 214 1.78 6.53 9.48
N GLY A 215 2.22 7.44 10.34
CA GLY A 215 1.37 8.37 11.07
C GLY A 215 1.97 9.75 11.36
N ARG A 216 3.16 10.06 10.86
CA ARG A 216 3.82 11.37 11.04
C ARG A 216 4.08 12.10 9.72
N VAL A 217 4.36 11.33 8.67
CA VAL A 217 4.67 11.84 7.32
C VAL A 217 3.74 11.14 6.33
N VAL A 218 2.45 11.18 6.65
CA VAL A 218 1.42 10.51 5.84
C VAL A 218 1.20 11.29 4.55
N ARG A 219 1.27 10.60 3.41
CA ARG A 219 1.08 11.18 2.08
C ARG A 219 0.42 10.22 1.12
N LEU A 220 -0.32 10.77 0.19
CA LEU A 220 -0.97 10.08 -0.91
C LEU A 220 -0.68 10.80 -2.22
N PHE A 221 -0.36 10.05 -3.24
CA PHE A 221 -0.48 10.40 -4.65
C PHE A 221 -1.61 9.57 -5.25
N SER A 222 -2.52 10.20 -5.96
CA SER A 222 -3.56 9.50 -6.73
C SER A 222 -3.98 10.38 -7.91
N GLU A 223 -3.83 9.88 -9.13
CA GLU A 223 -4.31 10.59 -10.32
C GLU A 223 -5.83 10.75 -10.28
N GLU A 224 -6.56 9.71 -9.90
CA GLU A 224 -8.02 9.71 -9.85
C GLU A 224 -8.58 10.76 -8.88
N LEU A 225 -7.94 10.91 -7.70
CA LEU A 225 -8.33 11.94 -6.72
C LEU A 225 -7.74 13.32 -7.05
N GLY A 226 -6.90 13.45 -8.08
CA GLY A 226 -6.16 14.69 -8.37
C GLY A 226 -5.24 15.08 -7.23
N ARG A 227 -4.67 14.13 -6.49
CA ARG A 227 -3.93 14.35 -5.25
C ARG A 227 -2.44 14.06 -5.42
N ALA A 228 -1.59 14.99 -4.98
CA ALA A 228 -0.14 14.85 -4.93
C ALA A 228 0.39 15.54 -3.68
N ASP A 229 0.38 14.85 -2.55
CA ASP A 229 0.75 15.42 -1.26
C ASP A 229 2.22 15.80 -1.20
N LEU A 230 2.50 17.00 -0.71
CA LEU A 230 3.85 17.51 -0.44
C LEU A 230 4.19 17.37 1.05
N GLY A 231 5.49 17.40 1.39
CA GLY A 231 5.92 17.41 2.78
C GLY A 231 7.34 16.86 2.98
N ARG A 232 7.65 16.36 4.19
CA ARG A 232 8.98 15.84 4.52
C ARG A 232 9.31 14.59 3.70
N PRO A 233 10.58 14.34 3.34
CA PRO A 233 10.96 13.12 2.63
C PRO A 233 10.52 11.85 3.34
N MET A 234 9.97 10.90 2.59
CA MET A 234 9.59 9.56 3.01
C MET A 234 10.77 8.58 2.90
N GLY A 235 10.66 7.40 3.50
CA GLY A 235 11.47 6.23 3.18
C GLY A 235 10.78 5.41 2.06
N PRO A 236 10.42 4.13 2.32
CA PRO A 236 9.71 3.31 1.34
C PRO A 236 8.44 3.95 0.82
N ILE A 237 8.20 3.81 -0.47
CA ILE A 237 6.96 4.20 -1.16
C ILE A 237 6.34 2.92 -1.73
N ILE A 238 5.03 2.75 -1.56
CA ILE A 238 4.26 1.65 -2.15
C ILE A 238 3.20 2.21 -3.06
N GLY A 239 2.92 1.55 -4.18
CA GLY A 239 1.89 2.01 -5.09
C GLY A 239 1.81 1.25 -6.39
N VAL A 240 1.16 1.86 -7.38
CA VAL A 240 0.96 1.38 -8.74
C VAL A 240 1.52 2.41 -9.71
N ALA A 241 2.29 1.94 -10.69
CA ALA A 241 2.70 2.72 -11.85
C ALA A 241 2.05 2.13 -13.11
N ARG A 242 1.69 2.98 -14.06
CA ARG A 242 1.11 2.57 -15.34
C ARG A 242 1.94 3.04 -16.52
N SER A 243 1.87 2.33 -17.64
CA SER A 243 2.51 2.76 -18.90
C SER A 243 1.87 4.05 -19.41
N VAL A 244 2.70 4.96 -19.90
CA VAL A 244 2.25 6.14 -20.64
C VAL A 244 2.10 5.74 -22.11
N ASN A 245 0.86 5.72 -22.61
CA ASN A 245 0.55 5.46 -24.01
C ASN A 245 0.82 6.69 -24.89
#